data_e1caf8d3a549d10bce668239bd72a090
#
_entry.id   e1caf8d3a549d10bce668239bd72a090
#
_cell.length_a   1.000
_cell.length_b   1.000
_cell.length_c   1.000
_cell.angle_alpha   90.00
_cell.angle_beta   90.00
_cell.angle_gamma   90.00
#
_symmetry.space_group_name_H-M   'P 1'
#
loop_
_entity.id
_entity.type
_entity.pdbx_description
1 polymer ?
#
loop_
_entity_poly.entity_id
_entity_poly.type
_entity_poly.pdbx_seq_one_letter_code
_entity_poly.pdbx_strand_id
1 'polypeptide(L)'
;MPLPPEQRIKFFVFVIESPSAVDLYHRRSEGDIVRQAVELNGIACVVKTAISLQAFDACLKIGLSEAMNRLPGFLPLLHISAHGDKQGIQLSDGYVMAWRELREHLRPINQALGGSLVVCMSSCEGYSGVQMAMHKEDPDLPFYALVGTGNKPTWAETAVGYATLYHQLCRGEHITVAVNAMQVASGNQMFWVQHAENSRQSYIEYINNSISPVTAQANLEQLVTDEPPESQENLKRLR
;
A
#
# COMPACT_ATOMS: atom_id res chain seq x y z
N MET A 1 11.77 21.19 -8.87
CA MET A 1 13.14 21.35 -8.36
C MET A 1 13.22 20.63 -7.02
N PRO A 2 14.26 19.85 -6.74
CA PRO A 2 14.43 19.19 -5.45
C PRO A 2 14.57 20.20 -4.33
N LEU A 3 14.13 19.84 -3.13
CA LEU A 3 14.24 20.68 -1.95
C LEU A 3 15.71 20.91 -1.56
N PRO A 4 16.07 22.10 -1.07
CA PRO A 4 17.37 22.35 -0.46
C PRO A 4 17.65 21.36 0.68
N PRO A 5 18.92 20.96 0.92
CA PRO A 5 19.27 19.96 1.91
C PRO A 5 18.67 20.19 3.32
N GLU A 6 18.63 21.43 3.75
CA GLU A 6 18.10 21.84 5.05
C GLU A 6 16.58 21.73 5.20
N GLN A 7 15.86 21.65 4.07
CA GLN A 7 14.39 21.49 4.03
C GLN A 7 13.95 20.07 3.74
N ARG A 8 14.91 19.15 3.51
CA ARG A 8 14.58 17.75 3.21
C ARG A 8 14.11 17.04 4.47
N ILE A 9 13.05 16.28 4.33
CA ILE A 9 12.59 15.38 5.39
C ILE A 9 13.64 14.33 5.64
N LYS A 10 14.09 14.21 6.88
CA LYS A 10 14.99 13.14 7.28
C LYS A 10 14.18 11.86 7.45
N PHE A 11 14.56 10.82 6.75
CA PHE A 11 13.89 9.53 6.83
C PHE A 11 14.88 8.36 6.89
N PHE A 12 14.40 7.22 7.31
CA PHE A 12 15.07 5.94 7.17
C PHE A 12 14.11 4.93 6.55
N VAL A 13 14.63 3.87 5.94
CA VAL A 13 13.80 2.80 5.38
C VAL A 13 13.71 1.66 6.37
N PHE A 14 12.48 1.28 6.72
CA PHE A 14 12.20 0.11 7.54
C PHE A 14 11.56 -0.96 6.67
N VAL A 15 12.30 -2.03 6.38
CA VAL A 15 11.87 -3.13 5.53
C VAL A 15 11.32 -4.26 6.38
N ILE A 16 10.11 -4.71 6.05
CA ILE A 16 9.56 -5.99 6.51
C ILE A 16 9.49 -6.89 5.28
N GLU A 17 10.28 -7.93 5.28
CA GLU A 17 10.35 -8.90 4.18
C GLU A 17 9.72 -10.22 4.60
N SER A 18 8.82 -10.73 3.77
CA SER A 18 8.18 -12.04 3.97
C SER A 18 8.30 -12.89 2.70
N PRO A 19 9.50 -13.44 2.42
CA PRO A 19 9.77 -14.21 1.22
C PRO A 19 9.14 -15.61 1.32
N SER A 20 8.79 -16.20 0.18
CA SER A 20 8.36 -17.61 0.14
C SER A 20 9.51 -18.57 0.48
N ALA A 21 9.17 -19.80 0.82
CA ALA A 21 10.18 -20.85 1.04
C ALA A 21 11.09 -21.07 -0.19
N VAL A 22 10.56 -20.89 -1.41
CA VAL A 22 11.33 -20.99 -2.66
C VAL A 22 12.28 -19.81 -2.81
N ASP A 23 11.84 -18.59 -2.46
CA ASP A 23 12.71 -17.41 -2.51
C ASP A 23 13.84 -17.52 -1.49
N LEU A 24 13.55 -17.98 -0.28
CA LEU A 24 14.56 -18.27 0.74
C LEU A 24 15.58 -19.32 0.26
N TYR A 25 15.11 -20.40 -0.37
CA TYR A 25 15.98 -21.41 -0.95
C TYR A 25 16.92 -20.84 -2.01
N HIS A 26 16.43 -19.96 -2.85
CA HIS A 26 17.22 -19.27 -3.88
C HIS A 26 17.98 -18.04 -3.37
N ARG A 27 17.95 -17.76 -2.06
CA ARG A 27 18.56 -16.58 -1.42
C ARG A 27 18.12 -15.26 -2.07
N ARG A 28 16.86 -15.17 -2.45
CA ARG A 28 16.25 -13.94 -2.96
C ARG A 28 15.79 -13.12 -1.79
N SER A 29 16.42 -11.98 -1.57
CA SER A 29 16.08 -11.01 -0.55
C SER A 29 15.99 -9.63 -1.19
N GLU A 30 14.80 -9.07 -1.25
CA GLU A 30 14.61 -7.69 -1.68
C GLU A 30 15.13 -6.72 -0.62
N GLY A 31 14.96 -7.08 0.65
CA GLY A 31 15.42 -6.28 1.77
C GLY A 31 16.92 -5.98 1.72
N ASP A 32 17.74 -6.95 1.31
CA ASP A 32 19.18 -6.75 1.14
C ASP A 32 19.51 -5.81 -0.01
N ILE A 33 18.80 -5.91 -1.13
CA ILE A 33 18.97 -5.03 -2.29
C ILE A 33 18.58 -3.60 -1.94
N VAL A 34 17.41 -3.42 -1.31
CA VAL A 34 16.93 -2.12 -0.85
C VAL A 34 17.92 -1.51 0.13
N ARG A 35 18.39 -2.28 1.13
CA ARG A 35 19.37 -1.82 2.12
C ARG A 35 20.64 -1.31 1.46
N GLN A 36 21.24 -2.08 0.56
CA GLN A 36 22.44 -1.66 -0.15
C GLN A 36 22.21 -0.38 -0.97
N ALA A 37 21.11 -0.29 -1.69
CA ALA A 37 20.78 0.86 -2.50
C ALA A 37 20.59 2.15 -1.67
N VAL A 38 19.91 2.07 -0.52
CA VAL A 38 19.64 3.27 0.31
C VAL A 38 20.86 3.68 1.14
N GLU A 39 21.64 2.72 1.64
CA GLU A 39 22.88 2.99 2.41
C GLU A 39 23.93 3.70 1.54
N LEU A 40 24.01 3.39 0.23
CA LEU A 40 24.85 4.13 -0.74
C LEU A 40 24.47 5.61 -0.86
N ASN A 41 23.22 5.96 -0.53
CA ASN A 41 22.73 7.34 -0.49
C ASN A 41 22.82 7.96 0.91
N GLY A 42 23.48 7.30 1.87
CA GLY A 42 23.60 7.78 3.25
C GLY A 42 22.32 7.67 4.07
N ILE A 43 21.35 6.87 3.63
CA ILE A 43 20.08 6.64 4.34
C ILE A 43 20.21 5.37 5.17
N ALA A 44 19.83 5.46 6.46
CA ALA A 44 19.77 4.28 7.31
C ALA A 44 18.68 3.31 6.86
N CYS A 45 18.96 2.02 6.91
CA CYS A 45 18.01 0.97 6.58
C CYS A 45 18.00 -0.12 7.66
N VAL A 46 16.80 -0.53 8.04
CA VAL A 46 16.60 -1.64 8.98
C VAL A 46 15.77 -2.70 8.28
N VAL A 47 16.29 -3.90 8.16
CA VAL A 47 15.60 -5.04 7.53
C VAL A 47 15.18 -6.03 8.60
N LYS A 48 13.93 -6.46 8.56
CA LYS A 48 13.35 -7.51 9.40
C LYS A 48 12.66 -8.55 8.52
N THR A 49 12.81 -9.83 8.86
CA THR A 49 12.12 -10.92 8.18
C THR A 49 10.92 -11.36 9.00
N ALA A 50 9.75 -11.37 8.39
CA ALA A 50 8.49 -11.78 9.01
C ALA A 50 7.97 -13.07 8.39
N ILE A 51 8.27 -14.20 9.01
CA ILE A 51 7.86 -15.53 8.50
C ILE A 51 6.42 -15.91 8.87
N SER A 52 5.78 -15.17 9.77
CA SER A 52 4.41 -15.43 10.27
C SER A 52 3.75 -14.12 10.71
N LEU A 53 2.45 -14.15 10.96
CA LEU A 53 1.71 -13.02 11.52
C LEU A 53 2.33 -12.51 12.83
N GLN A 54 2.70 -13.40 13.73
CA GLN A 54 3.33 -13.03 14.99
C GLN A 54 4.68 -12.32 14.77
N ALA A 55 5.49 -12.78 13.80
CA ALA A 55 6.73 -12.12 13.45
C ALA A 55 6.50 -10.76 12.78
N PHE A 56 5.47 -10.64 11.93
CA PHE A 56 5.07 -9.38 11.31
C PHE A 56 4.66 -8.35 12.37
N ASP A 57 3.83 -8.77 13.32
CA ASP A 57 3.45 -7.96 14.48
C ASP A 57 4.66 -7.48 15.30
N ALA A 58 5.60 -8.39 15.57
CA ALA A 58 6.82 -8.04 16.29
C ALA A 58 7.68 -7.04 15.50
N CYS A 59 7.76 -7.15 14.18
CA CYS A 59 8.45 -6.16 13.34
C CYS A 59 7.85 -4.77 13.51
N LEU A 60 6.52 -4.64 13.48
CA LEU A 60 5.84 -3.35 13.62
C LEU A 60 5.84 -2.82 15.06
N LYS A 61 5.53 -3.66 16.05
CA LYS A 61 5.35 -3.21 17.44
C LYS A 61 6.68 -3.02 18.19
N ILE A 62 7.66 -3.86 17.91
CA ILE A 62 8.95 -3.85 18.59
C ILE A 62 10.05 -3.29 17.67
N GLY A 63 10.24 -3.92 16.50
CA GLY A 63 11.35 -3.59 15.61
C GLY A 63 11.32 -2.15 15.10
N LEU A 64 10.15 -1.65 14.70
CA LEU A 64 9.99 -0.27 14.22
C LEU A 64 10.22 0.73 15.38
N SER A 65 9.66 0.45 16.57
CA SER A 65 9.86 1.29 17.76
C SER A 65 11.35 1.38 18.15
N GLU A 66 12.06 0.25 18.14
CA GLU A 66 13.51 0.24 18.39
C GLU A 66 14.28 1.05 17.34
N ALA A 67 13.92 0.94 16.06
CA ALA A 67 14.55 1.69 15.00
C ALA A 67 14.33 3.20 15.16
N MET A 68 13.11 3.62 15.45
CA MET A 68 12.79 5.02 15.72
C MET A 68 13.54 5.59 16.93
N ASN A 69 13.71 4.81 18.00
CA ASN A 69 14.48 5.21 19.18
C ASN A 69 15.97 5.38 18.86
N ARG A 70 16.52 4.60 17.93
CA ARG A 70 17.92 4.74 17.47
C ARG A 70 18.14 5.89 16.50
N LEU A 71 17.08 6.32 15.82
CA LEU A 71 17.11 7.35 14.77
C LEU A 71 16.14 8.50 15.11
N PRO A 72 16.36 9.22 16.22
CA PRO A 72 15.46 10.27 16.67
C PRO A 72 15.39 11.40 15.64
N GLY A 73 14.16 11.84 15.34
CA GLY A 73 13.89 12.91 14.36
C GLY A 73 13.90 12.45 12.89
N PHE A 74 14.02 11.15 12.64
CA PHE A 74 13.83 10.58 11.30
C PHE A 74 12.44 9.94 11.18
N LEU A 75 11.78 10.12 10.05
CA LEU A 75 10.52 9.45 9.74
C LEU A 75 10.78 8.08 9.09
N PRO A 76 10.07 7.02 9.49
CA PRO A 76 10.16 5.74 8.81
C PRO A 76 9.43 5.79 7.46
N LEU A 77 10.08 5.32 6.40
CA LEU A 77 9.42 4.84 5.20
C LEU A 77 9.27 3.31 5.37
N LEU A 78 8.03 2.84 5.50
CA LEU A 78 7.75 1.43 5.69
C LEU A 78 7.74 0.72 4.34
N HIS A 79 8.68 -0.19 4.12
CA HIS A 79 8.75 -1.03 2.92
C HIS A 79 8.33 -2.46 3.28
N ILE A 80 7.22 -2.93 2.70
CA ILE A 80 6.71 -4.28 2.89
C ILE A 80 6.96 -5.05 1.59
N SER A 81 7.79 -6.08 1.66
CA SER A 81 8.10 -7.00 0.56
C SER A 81 7.51 -8.37 0.86
N ALA A 82 6.54 -8.80 0.08
CA ALA A 82 5.84 -10.08 0.24
C ALA A 82 5.18 -10.50 -1.06
N HIS A 83 4.77 -11.76 -1.18
CA HIS A 83 3.81 -12.13 -2.20
C HIS A 83 2.46 -11.45 -1.96
N GLY A 84 1.65 -11.27 -3.01
CA GLY A 84 0.35 -10.62 -2.85
C GLY A 84 -0.53 -10.74 -4.07
N ASP A 85 -1.74 -10.21 -3.91
CA ASP A 85 -2.75 -10.07 -4.95
C ASP A 85 -3.69 -8.88 -4.65
N LYS A 86 -4.84 -8.83 -5.33
CA LYS A 86 -5.86 -7.78 -5.10
C LYS A 86 -6.49 -7.79 -3.71
N GLN A 87 -6.35 -8.85 -2.94
CA GLN A 87 -7.03 -9.04 -1.65
C GLN A 87 -6.13 -8.77 -0.46
N GLY A 88 -4.79 -8.90 -0.63
CA GLY A 88 -3.85 -8.73 0.47
C GLY A 88 -2.43 -9.18 0.14
N ILE A 89 -1.66 -9.45 1.19
CA ILE A 89 -0.31 -9.99 1.12
C ILE A 89 -0.27 -11.39 1.72
N GLN A 90 0.67 -12.22 1.26
CA GLN A 90 0.90 -13.56 1.80
C GLN A 90 2.25 -13.61 2.52
N LEU A 91 2.23 -14.06 3.76
CA LEU A 91 3.43 -14.27 4.56
C LEU A 91 4.10 -15.63 4.23
N SER A 92 5.34 -15.80 4.70
CA SER A 92 6.19 -16.97 4.39
C SER A 92 5.57 -18.31 4.81
N ASP A 93 4.76 -18.33 5.87
CA ASP A 93 4.05 -19.51 6.37
C ASP A 93 2.75 -19.82 5.59
N GLY A 94 2.43 -19.00 4.57
CA GLY A 94 1.21 -19.13 3.77
C GLY A 94 0.02 -18.34 4.32
N TYR A 95 0.16 -17.67 5.47
CA TYR A 95 -0.89 -16.81 6.01
C TYR A 95 -1.21 -15.66 5.04
N VAL A 96 -2.47 -15.48 4.71
CA VAL A 96 -2.94 -14.37 3.86
C VAL A 96 -3.51 -13.27 4.75
N MET A 97 -2.81 -12.14 4.78
CA MET A 97 -3.23 -10.93 5.49
C MET A 97 -4.02 -10.06 4.53
N ALA A 98 -5.33 -9.97 4.71
CA ALA A 98 -6.19 -9.12 3.90
C ALA A 98 -5.87 -7.63 4.13
N TRP A 99 -6.18 -6.77 3.14
CA TRP A 99 -5.96 -5.32 3.26
C TRP A 99 -6.65 -4.72 4.49
N ARG A 100 -7.85 -5.23 4.84
CA ARG A 100 -8.58 -4.80 6.04
C ARG A 100 -7.79 -5.09 7.32
N GLU A 101 -7.14 -6.24 7.40
CA GLU A 101 -6.33 -6.63 8.56
C GLU A 101 -5.05 -5.79 8.63
N LEU A 102 -4.34 -5.65 7.51
CA LEU A 102 -3.14 -4.80 7.44
C LEU A 102 -3.44 -3.34 7.82
N ARG A 103 -4.63 -2.83 7.47
CA ARG A 103 -5.12 -1.53 7.91
C ARG A 103 -5.07 -1.37 9.43
N GLU A 104 -5.54 -2.36 10.17
CA GLU A 104 -5.58 -2.30 11.64
C GLU A 104 -4.18 -2.29 12.27
N HIS A 105 -3.19 -2.87 11.61
CA HIS A 105 -1.80 -2.79 12.03
C HIS A 105 -1.16 -1.43 11.72
N LEU A 106 -1.48 -0.82 10.58
CA LEU A 106 -0.85 0.43 10.13
C LEU A 106 -1.46 1.68 10.76
N ARG A 107 -2.77 1.68 11.02
CA ARG A 107 -3.50 2.83 11.56
C ARG A 107 -2.89 3.42 12.82
N PRO A 108 -2.62 2.65 13.90
CA PRO A 108 -2.01 3.20 15.11
C PRO A 108 -0.60 3.75 14.87
N ILE A 109 0.14 3.18 13.91
CA ILE A 109 1.47 3.67 13.55
C ILE A 109 1.35 5.02 12.84
N ASN A 110 0.45 5.14 11.87
CA ASN A 110 0.23 6.41 11.17
C ASN A 110 -0.24 7.53 12.14
N GLN A 111 -1.12 7.20 13.09
CA GLN A 111 -1.53 8.12 14.15
C GLN A 111 -0.34 8.59 15.01
N ALA A 112 0.49 7.65 15.48
CA ALA A 112 1.67 7.96 16.27
C ALA A 112 2.69 8.83 15.50
N LEU A 113 2.72 8.73 14.17
CA LEU A 113 3.55 9.55 13.26
C LEU A 113 2.87 10.84 12.81
N GLY A 114 1.75 11.24 13.43
CA GLY A 114 1.02 12.45 13.06
C GLY A 114 0.47 12.44 11.64
N GLY A 115 0.12 11.25 11.12
CA GLY A 115 -0.42 11.09 9.78
C GLY A 115 0.62 11.11 8.65
N SER A 116 1.89 10.80 8.93
CA SER A 116 3.00 10.95 7.97
C SER A 116 3.58 9.64 7.46
N LEU A 117 2.95 8.48 7.75
CA LEU A 117 3.45 7.16 7.32
C LEU A 117 3.35 6.99 5.81
N VAL A 118 4.49 6.80 5.15
CA VAL A 118 4.55 6.36 3.76
C VAL A 118 4.80 4.85 3.72
N VAL A 119 3.98 4.14 2.94
CA VAL A 119 4.07 2.69 2.75
C VAL A 119 4.49 2.38 1.32
N CYS A 120 5.59 1.67 1.16
CA CYS A 120 6.05 1.09 -0.10
C CYS A 120 5.65 -0.39 -0.11
N MET A 121 4.64 -0.73 -0.92
CA MET A 121 4.09 -2.08 -1.00
C MET A 121 4.72 -2.83 -2.18
N SER A 122 5.80 -3.55 -1.91
CA SER A 122 6.48 -4.39 -2.89
C SER A 122 5.86 -5.78 -2.92
N SER A 123 4.74 -5.88 -3.59
CA SER A 123 4.01 -7.13 -3.82
C SER A 123 3.29 -7.09 -5.16
N CYS A 124 2.94 -8.27 -5.70
CA CYS A 124 2.02 -8.34 -6.83
C CYS A 124 0.73 -7.61 -6.50
N GLU A 125 0.28 -6.73 -7.42
CA GLU A 125 -0.93 -5.93 -7.26
C GLU A 125 -0.98 -5.10 -5.95
N GLY A 126 0.19 -4.77 -5.39
CA GLY A 126 0.34 -4.08 -4.10
C GLY A 126 -0.31 -2.70 -4.06
N TYR A 127 -0.54 -2.06 -5.22
CA TYR A 127 -1.34 -0.83 -5.30
C TYR A 127 -2.78 -1.02 -4.84
N SER A 128 -3.33 -2.25 -4.89
CA SER A 128 -4.66 -2.54 -4.35
C SER A 128 -4.79 -2.26 -2.85
N GLY A 129 -3.66 -2.14 -2.13
CA GLY A 129 -3.61 -1.70 -0.73
C GLY A 129 -4.19 -0.31 -0.48
N VAL A 130 -4.43 0.51 -1.51
CA VAL A 130 -5.16 1.79 -1.38
C VAL A 130 -6.57 1.59 -0.80
N GLN A 131 -7.15 0.40 -0.95
CA GLN A 131 -8.43 0.01 -0.36
C GLN A 131 -8.44 0.16 1.17
N MET A 132 -7.30 0.08 1.83
CA MET A 132 -7.16 0.31 3.26
C MET A 132 -7.62 1.70 3.69
N ALA A 133 -7.58 2.69 2.81
CA ALA A 133 -8.05 4.05 3.08
C ALA A 133 -9.54 4.27 2.73
N MET A 134 -10.18 3.32 2.04
CA MET A 134 -11.56 3.45 1.56
C MET A 134 -12.58 3.12 2.67
N HIS A 135 -12.66 3.98 3.68
CA HIS A 135 -13.56 3.85 4.81
C HIS A 135 -14.37 5.13 4.99
N LYS A 136 -15.71 5.01 5.15
CA LYS A 136 -16.59 6.16 5.30
C LYS A 136 -16.63 6.66 6.76
N GLU A 137 -16.80 5.75 7.70
CA GLU A 137 -17.12 6.06 9.11
C GLU A 137 -15.88 6.27 9.98
N ASP A 138 -14.75 5.67 9.60
CA ASP A 138 -13.51 5.77 10.36
C ASP A 138 -12.62 6.87 9.77
N PRO A 139 -12.39 7.97 10.52
CA PRO A 139 -11.56 9.08 10.06
C PRO A 139 -10.07 8.74 10.02
N ASP A 140 -9.65 7.71 10.74
CA ASP A 140 -8.25 7.38 10.92
C ASP A 140 -7.67 6.66 9.69
N LEU A 141 -6.75 7.33 9.03
CA LEU A 141 -6.08 6.81 7.84
C LEU A 141 -4.94 5.86 8.23
N PRO A 142 -4.76 4.73 7.52
CA PRO A 142 -3.69 3.77 7.80
C PRO A 142 -2.31 4.23 7.32
N PHE A 143 -2.25 5.20 6.42
CA PHE A 143 -1.02 5.77 5.87
C PHE A 143 -1.30 7.18 5.34
N TYR A 144 -0.23 7.94 5.09
CA TYR A 144 -0.27 9.19 4.33
C TYR A 144 -0.32 8.93 2.83
N ALA A 145 0.64 8.13 2.34
CA ALA A 145 0.73 7.73 0.95
C ALA A 145 1.17 6.26 0.83
N LEU A 146 0.69 5.59 -0.21
CA LEU A 146 1.08 4.23 -0.58
C LEU A 146 1.68 4.25 -1.98
N VAL A 147 2.87 3.66 -2.12
CA VAL A 147 3.52 3.35 -3.40
C VAL A 147 3.41 1.85 -3.64
N GLY A 148 2.91 1.45 -4.80
CA GLY A 148 2.78 0.05 -5.16
C GLY A 148 2.56 -0.14 -6.65
N THR A 149 2.54 -1.39 -7.11
CA THR A 149 2.26 -1.73 -8.49
C THR A 149 0.86 -2.30 -8.68
N GLY A 150 0.22 -1.96 -9.80
CA GLY A 150 -1.08 -2.51 -10.20
C GLY A 150 -1.00 -3.81 -10.99
N ASN A 151 0.20 -4.34 -11.21
CA ASN A 151 0.44 -5.61 -11.91
C ASN A 151 1.28 -6.58 -11.06
N LYS A 152 1.79 -7.64 -11.70
CA LYS A 152 2.70 -8.62 -11.10
C LYS A 152 4.13 -8.33 -11.57
N PRO A 153 4.90 -7.53 -10.82
CA PRO A 153 6.24 -7.15 -11.21
C PRO A 153 7.20 -8.34 -11.06
N THR A 154 8.27 -8.32 -11.84
CA THR A 154 9.40 -9.20 -11.61
C THR A 154 10.29 -8.69 -10.47
N TRP A 155 11.11 -9.56 -9.90
CA TRP A 155 12.13 -9.19 -8.90
C TRP A 155 13.07 -8.07 -9.39
N ALA A 156 13.43 -8.09 -10.70
CA ALA A 156 14.29 -7.07 -11.27
C ALA A 156 13.58 -5.71 -11.34
N GLU A 157 12.29 -5.68 -11.72
CA GLU A 157 11.50 -4.45 -11.77
C GLU A 157 11.34 -3.83 -10.38
N THR A 158 11.06 -4.64 -9.35
CA THR A 158 10.95 -4.13 -7.97
C THR A 158 12.29 -3.62 -7.46
N ALA A 159 13.36 -4.37 -7.63
CA ALA A 159 14.69 -3.99 -7.18
C ALA A 159 15.17 -2.66 -7.80
N VAL A 160 15.09 -2.53 -9.12
CA VAL A 160 15.46 -1.29 -9.81
C VAL A 160 14.51 -0.15 -9.47
N GLY A 161 13.21 -0.44 -9.43
CA GLY A 161 12.18 0.54 -9.16
C GLY A 161 12.34 1.18 -7.77
N TYR A 162 12.39 0.37 -6.71
CA TYR A 162 12.51 0.89 -5.34
C TYR A 162 13.88 1.50 -5.06
N ALA A 163 14.98 0.97 -5.62
CA ALA A 163 16.28 1.62 -5.53
C ALA A 163 16.24 3.05 -6.13
N THR A 164 15.57 3.21 -7.29
CA THR A 164 15.39 4.52 -7.93
C THR A 164 14.49 5.43 -7.10
N LEU A 165 13.37 4.92 -6.57
CA LEU A 165 12.47 5.67 -5.70
C LEU A 165 13.23 6.30 -4.53
N TYR A 166 13.96 5.48 -3.76
CA TYR A 166 14.70 5.95 -2.60
C TYR A 166 15.83 6.90 -2.97
N HIS A 167 16.52 6.67 -4.08
CA HIS A 167 17.54 7.60 -4.58
C HIS A 167 16.94 8.99 -4.85
N GLN A 168 15.79 9.07 -5.50
CA GLN A 168 15.14 10.35 -5.79
C GLN A 168 14.62 11.04 -4.51
N LEU A 169 14.02 10.29 -3.59
CA LEU A 169 13.58 10.83 -2.30
C LEU A 169 14.76 11.38 -1.48
N CYS A 170 15.90 10.70 -1.48
CA CYS A 170 17.13 11.16 -0.84
C CYS A 170 17.60 12.52 -1.39
N ARG A 171 17.42 12.75 -2.68
CA ARG A 171 17.73 14.02 -3.33
C ARG A 171 16.74 15.13 -3.00
N GLY A 172 15.64 14.82 -2.31
CA GLY A 172 14.59 15.76 -1.97
C GLY A 172 13.55 15.97 -3.07
N GLU A 173 13.46 15.03 -4.01
CA GLU A 173 12.40 15.06 -5.03
C GLU A 173 11.05 14.70 -4.41
N HIS A 174 9.98 15.29 -4.95
CA HIS A 174 8.63 14.95 -4.54
C HIS A 174 8.31 13.48 -4.89
N ILE A 175 7.52 12.82 -4.06
CA ILE A 175 7.20 11.40 -4.21
C ILE A 175 6.64 11.04 -5.59
N THR A 176 5.82 11.89 -6.20
CA THR A 176 5.28 11.70 -7.55
C THR A 176 6.41 11.68 -8.60
N VAL A 177 7.40 12.58 -8.47
CA VAL A 177 8.56 12.64 -9.37
C VAL A 177 9.42 11.38 -9.18
N ALA A 178 9.59 10.94 -7.94
CA ALA A 178 10.33 9.73 -7.61
C ALA A 178 9.67 8.47 -8.19
N VAL A 179 8.33 8.37 -8.14
CA VAL A 179 7.57 7.26 -8.76
C VAL A 179 7.65 7.30 -10.28
N ASN A 180 7.58 8.47 -10.91
CA ASN A 180 7.77 8.57 -12.36
C ASN A 180 9.18 8.10 -12.78
N ALA A 181 10.21 8.46 -12.01
CA ALA A 181 11.57 7.95 -12.25
C ALA A 181 11.67 6.42 -12.03
N MET A 182 10.99 5.89 -11.01
CA MET A 182 10.86 4.46 -10.75
C MET A 182 10.24 3.71 -11.92
N GLN A 183 9.16 4.23 -12.53
CA GLN A 183 8.51 3.66 -13.71
C GLN A 183 9.49 3.58 -14.90
N VAL A 184 10.17 4.68 -15.16
CA VAL A 184 11.14 4.74 -16.29
C VAL A 184 12.30 3.78 -16.07
N ALA A 185 12.89 3.78 -14.88
CA ALA A 185 14.07 2.97 -14.58
C ALA A 185 13.78 1.45 -14.58
N SER A 186 12.61 1.05 -14.05
CA SER A 186 12.20 -0.36 -14.01
C SER A 186 11.60 -0.85 -15.34
N GLY A 187 11.19 0.05 -16.23
CA GLY A 187 10.40 -0.28 -17.42
C GLY A 187 8.94 -0.66 -17.11
N ASN A 188 8.51 -0.59 -15.86
CA ASN A 188 7.15 -0.93 -15.43
C ASN A 188 6.33 0.33 -15.12
N GLN A 189 5.42 0.67 -16.03
CA GLN A 189 4.56 1.86 -15.93
C GLN A 189 3.42 1.71 -14.91
N MET A 190 3.28 0.53 -14.28
CA MET A 190 2.20 0.22 -13.37
C MET A 190 2.53 0.51 -11.89
N PHE A 191 3.66 1.14 -11.61
CA PHE A 191 3.95 1.69 -10.28
C PHE A 191 3.23 3.03 -10.12
N TRP A 192 2.52 3.19 -9.02
CA TRP A 192 1.77 4.41 -8.70
C TRP A 192 1.95 4.80 -7.25
N VAL A 193 1.69 6.07 -6.96
CA VAL A 193 1.52 6.60 -5.62
C VAL A 193 0.11 7.12 -5.44
N GLN A 194 -0.48 6.83 -4.28
CA GLN A 194 -1.80 7.32 -3.91
C GLN A 194 -1.79 7.85 -2.48
N HIS A 195 -2.31 9.05 -2.28
CA HIS A 195 -2.57 9.59 -0.95
C HIS A 195 -3.85 9.01 -0.37
N ALA A 196 -3.81 8.61 0.90
CA ALA A 196 -4.93 7.97 1.58
C ALA A 196 -6.19 8.86 1.60
N GLU A 197 -6.04 10.15 1.84
CA GLU A 197 -7.17 11.10 1.86
C GLU A 197 -7.87 11.15 0.51
N ASN A 198 -7.14 11.15 -0.61
CA ASN A 198 -7.75 11.13 -1.94
C ASN A 198 -8.54 9.84 -2.20
N SER A 199 -8.01 8.69 -1.76
CA SER A 199 -8.72 7.40 -1.88
C SER A 199 -10.01 7.39 -1.06
N ARG A 200 -9.94 7.92 0.16
CA ARG A 200 -11.09 8.04 1.05
C ARG A 200 -12.15 8.96 0.46
N GLN A 201 -11.75 10.14 0.01
CA GLN A 201 -12.68 11.12 -0.58
C GLN A 201 -13.39 10.54 -1.82
N SER A 202 -12.65 9.94 -2.75
CA SER A 202 -13.22 9.30 -3.94
C SER A 202 -14.18 8.17 -3.57
N TYR A 203 -13.87 7.39 -2.54
CA TYR A 203 -14.75 6.33 -2.05
C TYR A 203 -16.05 6.89 -1.46
N ILE A 204 -15.98 7.95 -0.64
CA ILE A 204 -17.16 8.60 -0.06
C ILE A 204 -18.06 9.17 -1.16
N GLU A 205 -17.48 9.82 -2.16
CA GLU A 205 -18.21 10.35 -3.31
C GLU A 205 -18.90 9.22 -4.10
N TYR A 206 -18.19 8.12 -4.35
CA TYR A 206 -18.75 6.94 -5.01
C TYR A 206 -19.96 6.38 -4.24
N ILE A 207 -19.84 6.17 -2.92
CA ILE A 207 -20.92 5.66 -2.09
C ILE A 207 -22.11 6.61 -2.09
N ASN A 208 -21.89 7.92 -1.92
CA ASN A 208 -22.96 8.91 -1.89
C ASN A 208 -23.72 8.97 -3.24
N ASN A 209 -23.00 8.87 -4.35
CA ASN A 209 -23.61 8.87 -5.68
C ASN A 209 -24.33 7.55 -5.98
N SER A 210 -23.82 6.41 -5.50
CA SER A 210 -24.41 5.09 -5.71
C SER A 210 -25.67 4.84 -4.87
N ILE A 211 -25.83 5.55 -3.74
CA ILE A 211 -26.97 5.43 -2.82
C ILE A 211 -28.01 6.54 -3.08
N SER A 212 -27.85 7.35 -4.11
CA SER A 212 -28.83 8.40 -4.41
C SER A 212 -30.22 7.76 -4.68
N PRO A 213 -31.33 8.32 -4.18
CA PRO A 213 -32.69 7.79 -4.39
C PRO A 213 -33.01 7.58 -5.89
N VAL A 214 -32.47 8.44 -6.74
CA VAL A 214 -32.66 8.36 -8.21
C VAL A 214 -31.99 7.10 -8.78
N THR A 215 -30.77 6.78 -8.31
CA THR A 215 -30.04 5.57 -8.76
C THR A 215 -30.71 4.29 -8.23
N ALA A 216 -31.19 4.31 -6.99
CA ALA A 216 -31.92 3.18 -6.41
C ALA A 216 -33.23 2.92 -7.14
N GLN A 217 -33.95 3.98 -7.52
CA GLN A 217 -35.20 3.87 -8.26
C GLN A 217 -34.98 3.36 -9.70
N ALA A 218 -33.94 3.86 -10.39
CA ALA A 218 -33.57 3.39 -11.73
C ALA A 218 -33.15 1.91 -11.71
N ASN A 219 -32.39 1.47 -10.70
CA ASN A 219 -32.00 0.07 -10.54
C ASN A 219 -33.20 -0.84 -10.23
N LEU A 220 -34.17 -0.37 -9.44
CA LEU A 220 -35.43 -1.10 -9.17
C LEU A 220 -36.31 -1.19 -10.42
N GLU A 221 -36.41 -0.14 -11.20
CA GLU A 221 -37.15 -0.13 -12.45
C GLU A 221 -36.49 -1.08 -13.47
N GLN A 222 -35.19 -1.17 -13.54
CA GLN A 222 -34.45 -2.10 -14.40
C GLN A 222 -34.68 -3.56 -14.00
N LEU A 223 -34.66 -3.88 -12.69
CA LEU A 223 -34.98 -5.22 -12.18
C LEU A 223 -36.41 -5.66 -12.53
N VAL A 224 -37.37 -4.73 -12.56
CA VAL A 224 -38.76 -5.02 -12.92
C VAL A 224 -38.90 -5.22 -14.41
N THR A 225 -38.08 -4.58 -15.24
CA THR A 225 -38.14 -4.73 -16.73
C THR A 225 -37.42 -5.99 -17.22
N ASP A 226 -36.47 -6.50 -16.45
CA ASP A 226 -35.69 -7.73 -16.78
C ASP A 226 -36.39 -9.03 -16.32
N GLU A 227 -37.56 -8.95 -15.64
CA GLU A 227 -38.33 -10.15 -15.30
C GLU A 227 -39.06 -10.69 -16.60
N PRO A 228 -39.04 -12.03 -16.78
CA PRO A 228 -39.74 -12.64 -17.91
C PRO A 228 -41.25 -12.34 -17.88
N PRO A 229 -41.91 -12.23 -19.03
CA PRO A 229 -43.30 -11.73 -19.14
C PRO A 229 -44.33 -12.49 -18.30
N GLU A 230 -44.08 -13.73 -17.88
CA GLU A 230 -44.99 -14.53 -17.04
C GLU A 230 -45.09 -14.04 -15.59
N SER A 231 -44.09 -13.38 -15.05
CA SER A 231 -44.11 -12.83 -13.69
C SER A 231 -44.80 -11.48 -13.59
N GLN A 232 -44.88 -10.74 -14.67
CA GLN A 232 -45.57 -9.42 -14.71
C GLN A 232 -47.12 -9.55 -14.71
N GLU A 233 -47.66 -10.65 -15.17
CA GLU A 233 -49.11 -10.88 -15.23
C GLU A 233 -49.68 -11.27 -13.85
N ASN A 234 -48.86 -11.91 -12.99
CA ASN A 234 -49.23 -12.30 -11.64
C ASN A 234 -49.24 -11.11 -10.65
N LEU A 235 -48.40 -10.09 -10.85
CA LEU A 235 -48.38 -8.86 -10.06
C LEU A 235 -49.58 -7.93 -10.34
N LYS A 236 -50.16 -7.97 -11.55
CA LYS A 236 -51.36 -7.21 -11.87
C LYS A 236 -52.66 -7.79 -11.29
N ARG A 237 -52.68 -9.04 -10.89
CA ARG A 237 -53.82 -9.73 -10.27
C ARG A 237 -53.92 -9.54 -8.76
N LEU A 238 -52.90 -8.93 -8.15
CA LEU A 238 -52.82 -8.67 -6.68
C LEU A 238 -53.08 -7.19 -6.31
N ARG A 239 -53.49 -6.39 -7.31
CA ARG A 239 -54.00 -5.03 -7.13
C ARG A 239 -55.50 -5.05 -7.47
#